data_3f4051d246d0180d93f2925a1068609a
#
_entry.id   3f4051d246d0180d93f2925a1068609a
#
_cell.length_a   1.000
_cell.length_b   1.000
_cell.length_c   1.000
_cell.angle_alpha   90.00
_cell.angle_beta   90.00
_cell.angle_gamma   90.00
#
_symmetry.space_group_name_H-M   'P 1'
#
loop_
_entity.id
_entity.type
_entity.pdbx_description
1 polymer ?
#
loop_
_entity_poly.entity_id
_entity_poly.type
_entity_poly.pdbx_seq_one_letter_code
_entity_poly.pdbx_strand_id
1 'polypeptide(L)'
;DMVTVDVDTDQAVCGTTVEDQTILVAPSGGVANAVILVNGLEWIADPPAPVIKNEGCFFVPRVQVAKTRSQLEITSVDETLHSTHAYDDRQRTMFNVAIPFPGLTIKRPLRRPGVVRIECDSHAWMRGWIYITSDVGAVTNTEGSFEIPEVPIGTYELTVWHERYEGQIQTVTVTAGGTTEVNFTLR
;
A
#
# COMPACT_ATOMS: atom_id res chain seq x y z
N ASP A 1 -7.87 -19.64 -9.19
CA ASP A 1 -9.24 -19.41 -8.68
C ASP A 1 -9.19 -18.27 -7.68
N MET A 2 -10.15 -17.35 -7.80
CA MET A 2 -10.29 -16.21 -6.89
C MET A 2 -10.71 -16.71 -5.51
N VAL A 3 -9.97 -16.37 -4.48
CA VAL A 3 -10.32 -16.69 -3.08
C VAL A 3 -11.29 -15.63 -2.58
N THR A 4 -12.38 -16.01 -1.98
CA THR A 4 -13.38 -15.10 -1.41
C THR A 4 -13.51 -15.29 0.09
N VAL A 5 -13.91 -14.23 0.79
CA VAL A 5 -14.19 -14.20 2.22
C VAL A 5 -15.66 -13.86 2.41
N ASP A 6 -16.33 -14.57 3.31
CA ASP A 6 -17.72 -14.29 3.66
C ASP A 6 -17.81 -12.99 4.44
N VAL A 7 -18.83 -12.19 4.09
CA VAL A 7 -19.16 -10.95 4.76
C VAL A 7 -20.20 -11.23 5.84
N ASP A 8 -19.88 -10.94 7.08
CA ASP A 8 -20.73 -11.21 8.24
C ASP A 8 -21.49 -9.99 8.76
N THR A 9 -21.13 -8.78 8.28
CA THR A 9 -21.75 -7.51 8.68
C THR A 9 -21.91 -6.57 7.48
N ASP A 10 -22.84 -5.65 7.54
CA ASP A 10 -23.09 -4.61 6.51
C ASP A 10 -23.28 -5.15 5.08
N GLN A 11 -23.85 -6.36 4.93
CA GLN A 11 -24.05 -7.04 3.65
C GLN A 11 -24.83 -6.21 2.61
N ALA A 12 -25.68 -5.29 3.06
CA ALA A 12 -26.43 -4.41 2.16
C ALA A 12 -25.52 -3.44 1.39
N VAL A 13 -24.34 -3.11 1.95
CA VAL A 13 -23.34 -2.22 1.36
C VAL A 13 -22.17 -3.03 0.78
N CYS A 14 -21.66 -3.99 1.55
CA CYS A 14 -20.44 -4.76 1.23
C CYS A 14 -20.68 -6.01 0.37
N GLY A 15 -21.95 -6.44 0.18
CA GLY A 15 -22.26 -7.72 -0.46
C GLY A 15 -22.16 -8.87 0.53
N THR A 16 -22.37 -10.09 0.04
CA THR A 16 -22.32 -11.33 0.86
C THR A 16 -20.94 -11.97 0.89
N THR A 17 -20.11 -11.66 -0.09
CA THR A 17 -18.73 -12.14 -0.20
C THR A 17 -17.86 -11.04 -0.80
N VAL A 18 -16.59 -11.00 -0.42
CA VAL A 18 -15.56 -10.10 -0.98
C VAL A 18 -14.35 -10.91 -1.42
N GLU A 19 -13.57 -10.37 -2.36
CA GLU A 19 -12.31 -10.96 -2.79
C GLU A 19 -11.25 -10.85 -1.69
N ASP A 20 -10.51 -11.94 -1.43
CA ASP A 20 -9.30 -11.88 -0.62
C ASP A 20 -8.17 -11.22 -1.43
N GLN A 21 -7.81 -10.01 -1.06
CA GLN A 21 -6.77 -9.23 -1.73
C GLN A 21 -5.36 -9.47 -1.18
N THR A 22 -5.18 -10.46 -0.33
CA THR A 22 -3.88 -10.72 0.35
C THR A 22 -2.79 -11.09 -0.65
N ILE A 23 -3.12 -11.94 -1.63
CA ILE A 23 -2.20 -12.34 -2.71
C ILE A 23 -2.95 -12.23 -4.03
N LEU A 24 -2.60 -11.23 -4.81
CA LEU A 24 -3.14 -11.02 -6.16
C LEU A 24 -2.05 -11.30 -7.18
N VAL A 25 -2.25 -12.35 -7.98
CA VAL A 25 -1.31 -12.79 -9.01
C VAL A 25 -1.99 -12.73 -10.37
N ALA A 26 -1.41 -11.94 -11.28
CA ALA A 26 -1.88 -11.86 -12.66
C ALA A 26 -1.69 -13.22 -13.39
N PRO A 27 -2.42 -13.47 -14.48
CA PRO A 27 -2.19 -14.67 -15.32
C PRO A 27 -0.76 -14.78 -15.86
N SER A 28 -0.06 -13.67 -16.00
CA SER A 28 1.37 -13.59 -16.36
C SER A 28 2.33 -14.03 -15.25
N GLY A 29 1.83 -14.22 -14.02
CA GLY A 29 2.62 -14.49 -12.82
C GLY A 29 3.07 -13.23 -12.08
N GLY A 30 2.70 -12.03 -12.55
CA GLY A 30 3.02 -10.79 -11.86
C GLY A 30 2.26 -10.64 -10.54
N VAL A 31 2.95 -10.19 -9.48
CA VAL A 31 2.38 -10.02 -8.14
C VAL A 31 2.05 -8.54 -7.90
N ALA A 32 0.78 -8.26 -7.61
CA ALA A 32 0.32 -6.92 -7.23
C ALA A 32 0.70 -6.56 -5.79
N ASN A 33 0.66 -5.26 -5.48
CA ASN A 33 0.84 -4.75 -4.12
C ASN A 33 2.24 -4.99 -3.51
N ALA A 34 3.25 -5.31 -4.30
CA ALA A 34 4.63 -5.30 -3.84
C ALA A 34 5.17 -3.86 -3.84
N VAL A 35 5.85 -3.47 -2.78
CA VAL A 35 6.54 -2.18 -2.66
C VAL A 35 7.98 -2.35 -3.12
N ILE A 36 8.43 -1.48 -4.01
CA ILE A 36 9.82 -1.39 -4.45
C ILE A 36 10.39 -0.06 -3.99
N LEU A 37 11.54 -0.08 -3.34
CA LEU A 37 12.26 1.11 -2.87
C LEU A 37 13.62 1.20 -3.53
N VAL A 38 14.05 2.42 -3.85
CA VAL A 38 15.44 2.72 -4.25
C VAL A 38 16.18 3.21 -3.01
N ASN A 39 16.94 2.32 -2.37
CA ASN A 39 17.57 2.60 -1.10
C ASN A 39 18.52 3.81 -1.19
N GLY A 40 18.35 4.78 -0.31
CA GLY A 40 19.16 5.99 -0.23
C GLY A 40 18.88 7.05 -1.30
N LEU A 41 17.91 6.83 -2.20
CA LEU A 41 17.45 7.85 -3.13
C LEU A 41 16.24 8.58 -2.54
N GLU A 42 16.46 9.78 -2.04
CA GLU A 42 15.38 10.60 -1.48
C GLU A 42 14.51 11.24 -2.56
N TRP A 43 13.26 11.51 -2.22
CA TRP A 43 12.34 12.25 -3.08
C TRP A 43 12.86 13.66 -3.38
N ILE A 44 13.04 13.98 -4.67
CA ILE A 44 13.46 15.32 -5.14
C ILE A 44 12.35 16.35 -4.89
N ALA A 45 11.11 15.96 -5.13
CA ALA A 45 9.91 16.76 -4.83
C ALA A 45 8.98 15.97 -3.91
N ASP A 46 8.11 16.65 -3.19
CA ASP A 46 7.13 15.97 -2.36
C ASP A 46 6.14 15.20 -3.25
N PRO A 47 5.97 13.90 -3.04
CA PRO A 47 4.94 13.14 -3.73
C PRO A 47 3.54 13.63 -3.29
N PRO A 48 2.48 13.31 -4.05
CA PRO A 48 1.12 13.56 -3.60
C PRO A 48 0.87 13.03 -2.19
N ALA A 49 0.02 13.73 -1.44
CA ALA A 49 -0.35 13.27 -0.09
C ALA A 49 -0.94 11.84 -0.17
N PRO A 50 -0.50 10.92 0.72
CA PRO A 50 -1.08 9.59 0.75
C PRO A 50 -2.56 9.66 1.17
N VAL A 51 -3.39 8.86 0.52
CA VAL A 51 -4.84 8.81 0.76
C VAL A 51 -5.26 7.38 1.02
N ILE A 52 -6.14 7.18 2.00
CA ILE A 52 -6.93 5.96 2.16
C ILE A 52 -8.38 6.33 1.96
N LYS A 53 -9.01 5.71 0.95
CA LYS A 53 -10.44 5.79 0.72
C LYS A 53 -11.07 4.43 1.04
N ASN A 54 -12.10 4.41 1.88
CA ASN A 54 -12.96 3.24 2.03
C ASN A 54 -13.92 3.25 0.85
N GLU A 55 -13.85 2.23 0.01
CA GLU A 55 -14.64 2.10 -1.22
C GLU A 55 -14.95 0.63 -1.50
N GLY A 56 -16.24 0.29 -1.60
CA GLY A 56 -16.69 -1.09 -1.78
C GLY A 56 -16.27 -2.00 -0.64
N CYS A 57 -16.15 -1.46 0.58
CA CYS A 57 -15.67 -2.16 1.76
C CYS A 57 -14.23 -2.70 1.64
N PHE A 58 -13.38 -1.90 0.99
CA PHE A 58 -11.92 -2.07 0.93
C PHE A 58 -11.20 -0.77 1.24
N PHE A 59 -9.93 -0.86 1.63
CA PHE A 59 -9.02 0.29 1.62
C PHE A 59 -8.42 0.47 0.23
N VAL A 60 -8.61 1.65 -0.35
CA VAL A 60 -8.12 2.00 -1.69
C VAL A 60 -7.20 3.23 -1.60
N PRO A 61 -5.95 3.14 -2.06
CA PRO A 61 -5.26 1.93 -2.46
C PRO A 61 -5.01 0.99 -1.27
N ARG A 62 -4.92 -0.32 -1.54
CA ARG A 62 -4.65 -1.32 -0.50
C ARG A 62 -3.23 -1.21 0.06
N VAL A 63 -2.26 -0.94 -0.81
CA VAL A 63 -0.85 -0.74 -0.46
C VAL A 63 -0.35 0.56 -1.07
N GLN A 64 0.40 1.34 -0.31
CA GLN A 64 1.02 2.57 -0.81
C GLN A 64 2.35 2.86 -0.14
N VAL A 65 3.21 3.60 -0.85
CA VAL A 65 4.41 4.22 -0.30
C VAL A 65 4.08 5.64 0.10
N ALA A 66 4.52 6.05 1.27
CA ALA A 66 4.33 7.41 1.77
C ALA A 66 5.65 8.02 2.24
N LYS A 67 5.88 9.28 1.90
CA LYS A 67 7.04 10.02 2.40
C LYS A 67 6.91 10.24 3.91
N THR A 68 7.99 10.05 4.64
CA THR A 68 8.08 10.38 6.07
C THR A 68 7.69 11.83 6.32
N ARG A 69 6.90 12.09 7.34
CA ARG A 69 6.33 13.39 7.73
C ARG A 69 5.22 13.92 6.80
N SER A 70 4.71 13.11 5.89
CA SER A 70 3.50 13.45 5.14
C SER A 70 2.23 13.38 6.00
N GLN A 71 1.14 13.91 5.45
CA GLN A 71 -0.20 13.86 6.04
C GLN A 71 -1.04 12.85 5.28
N LEU A 72 -1.43 11.76 5.95
CA LEU A 72 -2.39 10.79 5.43
C LEU A 72 -3.79 11.39 5.48
N GLU A 73 -4.50 11.35 4.36
CA GLU A 73 -5.93 11.67 4.28
C GLU A 73 -6.74 10.37 4.31
N ILE A 74 -7.77 10.32 5.15
CA ILE A 74 -8.64 9.16 5.33
C ILE A 74 -10.06 9.59 5.06
N THR A 75 -10.73 8.91 4.13
CA THR A 75 -12.12 9.24 3.73
C THR A 75 -12.91 7.97 3.41
N SER A 76 -14.20 8.11 3.14
CA SER A 76 -15.08 7.02 2.70
C SER A 76 -16.05 7.52 1.63
N VAL A 77 -16.44 6.61 0.73
CA VAL A 77 -17.58 6.77 -0.18
C VAL A 77 -18.70 5.76 0.10
N ASP A 78 -18.47 4.82 1.00
CA ASP A 78 -19.43 3.80 1.38
C ASP A 78 -20.46 4.34 2.40
N GLU A 79 -21.69 3.92 2.26
CA GLU A 79 -22.83 4.27 3.13
C GLU A 79 -22.87 3.40 4.42
N THR A 80 -21.68 3.13 5.00
CA THR A 80 -21.55 2.40 6.25
C THR A 80 -20.38 2.93 7.08
N LEU A 81 -20.36 2.56 8.37
CA LEU A 81 -19.27 2.90 9.29
C LEU A 81 -18.01 2.10 8.94
N HIS A 82 -16.93 2.81 8.67
CA HIS A 82 -15.59 2.23 8.65
C HIS A 82 -14.72 2.81 9.77
N SER A 83 -13.70 2.06 10.18
CA SER A 83 -12.59 2.59 10.95
C SER A 83 -11.29 2.42 10.17
N THR A 84 -10.31 3.27 10.47
CA THR A 84 -8.93 3.09 10.03
C THR A 84 -8.07 2.97 11.28
N HIS A 85 -7.80 1.74 11.68
CA HIS A 85 -6.98 1.40 12.81
C HIS A 85 -5.57 1.07 12.32
N ALA A 86 -4.61 1.93 12.60
CA ALA A 86 -3.24 1.82 12.15
C ALA A 86 -2.33 1.26 13.24
N TYR A 87 -1.51 0.29 12.88
CA TYR A 87 -0.54 -0.36 13.76
C TYR A 87 0.88 -0.21 13.21
N ASP A 88 1.83 0.05 14.08
CA ASP A 88 3.25 0.03 13.73
C ASP A 88 3.78 -1.42 13.60
N ASP A 89 5.05 -1.56 13.22
CA ASP A 89 5.77 -2.82 13.08
C ASP A 89 5.82 -3.67 14.38
N ARG A 90 5.60 -3.04 15.53
CA ARG A 90 5.52 -3.69 16.85
C ARG A 90 4.08 -3.97 17.31
N GLN A 91 3.12 -3.90 16.39
CA GLN A 91 1.69 -4.10 16.65
C GLN A 91 1.08 -3.09 17.65
N ARG A 92 1.68 -1.92 17.81
CA ARG A 92 1.15 -0.86 18.68
C ARG A 92 0.25 0.06 17.86
N THR A 93 -0.90 0.40 18.40
CA THR A 93 -1.80 1.39 17.78
C THR A 93 -1.09 2.73 17.61
N MET A 94 -1.04 3.21 16.39
CA MET A 94 -0.60 4.57 16.04
C MET A 94 -1.76 5.56 16.13
N PHE A 95 -2.89 5.17 15.57
CA PHE A 95 -4.17 5.88 15.65
C PHE A 95 -5.31 4.92 15.32
N ASN A 96 -6.52 5.28 15.74
CA ASN A 96 -7.77 4.66 15.32
C ASN A 96 -8.78 5.78 15.07
N VAL A 97 -9.36 5.82 13.87
CA VAL A 97 -10.33 6.84 13.48
C VAL A 97 -11.56 6.20 12.84
N ALA A 98 -12.73 6.64 13.27
CA ALA A 98 -13.98 6.23 12.67
C ALA A 98 -14.38 7.19 11.54
N ILE A 99 -14.86 6.63 10.44
CA ILE A 99 -15.48 7.35 9.31
C ILE A 99 -16.93 6.87 9.22
N PRO A 100 -17.86 7.54 9.92
CA PRO A 100 -19.24 7.06 10.08
C PRO A 100 -20.13 7.28 8.85
N PHE A 101 -19.72 8.13 7.91
CA PHE A 101 -20.51 8.45 6.71
C PHE A 101 -19.60 8.93 5.58
N PRO A 102 -20.05 8.84 4.32
CA PRO A 102 -19.27 9.25 3.16
C PRO A 102 -18.98 10.76 3.16
N GLY A 103 -17.83 11.13 2.55
CA GLY A 103 -17.40 12.52 2.39
C GLY A 103 -16.66 13.11 3.59
N LEU A 104 -16.69 12.47 4.78
CA LEU A 104 -15.85 12.89 5.87
C LEU A 104 -14.38 12.61 5.55
N THR A 105 -13.50 13.60 5.76
CA THR A 105 -12.05 13.45 5.58
C THR A 105 -11.33 13.77 6.89
N ILE A 106 -10.50 12.85 7.34
CA ILE A 106 -9.68 12.99 8.55
C ILE A 106 -8.21 12.91 8.15
N LYS A 107 -7.37 13.77 8.73
CA LYS A 107 -5.92 13.78 8.47
C LYS A 107 -5.14 13.20 9.65
N ARG A 108 -4.11 12.40 9.36
CA ARG A 108 -3.19 11.85 10.35
C ARG A 108 -1.74 11.97 9.90
N PRO A 109 -0.83 12.48 10.77
CA PRO A 109 0.57 12.62 10.40
C PRO A 109 1.30 11.27 10.41
N LEU A 110 2.06 10.99 9.35
CA LEU A 110 2.95 9.84 9.23
C LEU A 110 4.37 10.25 9.62
N ARG A 111 4.72 10.16 10.91
CA ARG A 111 5.93 10.78 11.45
C ARG A 111 7.18 9.91 11.40
N ARG A 112 7.05 8.61 11.46
CA ARG A 112 8.16 7.67 11.61
C ARG A 112 8.20 6.72 10.42
N PRO A 113 9.40 6.43 9.88
CA PRO A 113 9.54 5.40 8.86
C PRO A 113 9.17 4.02 9.43
N GLY A 114 8.75 3.13 8.54
CA GLY A 114 8.37 1.76 8.86
C GLY A 114 7.11 1.32 8.12
N VAL A 115 6.77 0.04 8.26
CA VAL A 115 5.57 -0.54 7.68
C VAL A 115 4.41 -0.37 8.65
N VAL A 116 3.34 0.25 8.18
CA VAL A 116 2.09 0.44 8.94
C VAL A 116 1.03 -0.48 8.37
N ARG A 117 0.48 -1.34 9.22
CA ARG A 117 -0.69 -2.15 8.93
C ARG A 117 -1.95 -1.36 9.28
N ILE A 118 -2.95 -1.44 8.40
CA ILE A 118 -4.24 -0.78 8.59
C ILE A 118 -5.32 -1.85 8.57
N GLU A 119 -6.26 -1.77 9.50
CA GLU A 119 -7.42 -2.65 9.63
C GLU A 119 -8.69 -1.84 9.90
N CYS A 120 -9.83 -2.40 9.53
CA CYS A 120 -11.13 -1.89 9.94
C CYS A 120 -11.65 -2.73 11.12
N ASP A 121 -12.04 -2.08 12.22
CA ASP A 121 -12.56 -2.80 13.40
C ASP A 121 -13.96 -3.39 13.15
N SER A 122 -14.71 -2.85 12.16
CA SER A 122 -16.05 -3.32 11.81
C SER A 122 -16.04 -4.43 10.74
N HIS A 123 -14.96 -4.51 9.94
CA HIS A 123 -14.89 -5.39 8.77
C HIS A 123 -13.56 -6.13 8.77
N ALA A 124 -13.55 -7.36 9.28
CA ALA A 124 -12.34 -8.14 9.54
C ALA A 124 -11.50 -8.47 8.29
N TRP A 125 -12.10 -8.42 7.10
CA TRP A 125 -11.42 -8.64 5.81
C TRP A 125 -10.70 -7.39 5.31
N MET A 126 -11.08 -6.18 5.79
CA MET A 126 -10.45 -4.92 5.34
C MET A 126 -9.07 -4.77 5.95
N ARG A 127 -8.06 -4.93 5.12
CA ARG A 127 -6.65 -4.74 5.48
C ARG A 127 -5.91 -3.99 4.39
N GLY A 128 -5.01 -3.09 4.82
CA GLY A 128 -4.13 -2.33 3.94
C GLY A 128 -2.78 -2.04 4.58
N TRP A 129 -1.87 -1.47 3.79
CA TRP A 129 -0.50 -1.22 4.21
C TRP A 129 0.02 0.11 3.71
N ILE A 130 0.78 0.81 4.56
CA ILE A 130 1.53 2.01 4.17
C ILE A 130 2.99 1.76 4.49
N TYR A 131 3.85 1.82 3.48
CA TYR A 131 5.29 1.81 3.67
C TYR A 131 5.78 3.25 3.78
N ILE A 132 6.10 3.69 5.00
CA ILE A 132 6.56 5.06 5.28
C ILE A 132 8.08 5.09 5.17
N THR A 133 8.61 5.91 4.28
CA THR A 133 10.05 6.01 4.01
C THR A 133 10.45 7.41 3.53
N SER A 134 11.74 7.75 3.61
CA SER A 134 12.33 8.89 2.91
C SER A 134 12.75 8.56 1.48
N ASP A 135 12.88 7.27 1.18
CA ASP A 135 13.37 6.78 -0.12
C ASP A 135 12.27 6.79 -1.18
N VAL A 136 12.65 7.04 -2.42
CA VAL A 136 11.76 6.92 -3.57
C VAL A 136 11.30 5.48 -3.72
N GLY A 137 10.01 5.30 -3.99
CA GLY A 137 9.46 3.96 -4.17
C GLY A 137 8.20 3.94 -5.03
N ALA A 138 7.84 2.75 -5.45
CA ALA A 138 6.62 2.45 -6.20
C ALA A 138 5.94 1.20 -5.66
N VAL A 139 4.69 0.99 -6.06
CA VAL A 139 3.91 -0.23 -5.77
C VAL A 139 3.56 -0.90 -7.08
N THR A 140 3.69 -2.22 -7.15
CA THR A 140 3.29 -2.97 -8.33
C THR A 140 1.78 -2.90 -8.55
N ASN A 141 1.38 -2.70 -9.81
CA ASN A 141 0.00 -2.73 -10.25
C ASN A 141 -0.55 -4.17 -10.30
N THR A 142 -1.77 -4.33 -10.79
CA THR A 142 -2.44 -5.65 -10.94
C THR A 142 -1.71 -6.63 -11.84
N GLU A 143 -0.86 -6.14 -12.77
CA GLU A 143 -0.03 -6.97 -13.64
C GLU A 143 1.35 -7.30 -13.03
N GLY A 144 1.63 -6.83 -11.80
CA GLY A 144 2.92 -6.99 -11.15
C GLY A 144 4.00 -6.05 -11.66
N SER A 145 3.64 -5.06 -12.47
CA SER A 145 4.58 -4.08 -13.03
C SER A 145 4.68 -2.85 -12.15
N PHE A 146 5.85 -2.23 -12.14
CA PHE A 146 6.11 -0.94 -11.49
C PHE A 146 6.99 -0.06 -12.37
N GLU A 147 6.97 1.24 -12.10
CA GLU A 147 7.84 2.22 -12.72
C GLU A 147 8.27 3.24 -11.67
N ILE A 148 9.56 3.58 -11.67
CA ILE A 148 10.14 4.66 -10.88
C ILE A 148 10.85 5.59 -11.87
N PRO A 149 10.20 6.73 -12.21
CA PRO A 149 10.76 7.67 -13.18
C PRO A 149 11.91 8.48 -12.58
N GLU A 150 12.73 9.06 -13.46
CA GLU A 150 13.75 10.08 -13.15
C GLU A 150 14.80 9.63 -12.13
N VAL A 151 15.10 8.32 -12.06
CA VAL A 151 16.21 7.82 -11.23
C VAL A 151 17.53 8.31 -11.83
N PRO A 152 18.37 9.04 -11.08
CA PRO A 152 19.66 9.51 -11.58
C PRO A 152 20.58 8.35 -11.98
N ILE A 153 21.56 8.63 -12.88
CA ILE A 153 22.60 7.67 -13.25
C ILE A 153 23.35 7.24 -11.98
N GLY A 154 23.50 5.94 -11.79
CA GLY A 154 24.15 5.40 -10.61
C GLY A 154 23.90 3.92 -10.39
N THR A 155 24.46 3.40 -9.33
CA THR A 155 24.22 2.03 -8.87
C THR A 155 23.49 2.08 -7.56
N TYR A 156 22.36 1.39 -7.49
CA TYR A 156 21.43 1.41 -6.36
C TYR A 156 21.11 0.01 -5.88
N GLU A 157 20.84 -0.11 -4.59
CA GLU A 157 20.16 -1.29 -4.06
C GLU A 157 18.65 -1.03 -4.10
N LEU A 158 17.91 -1.96 -4.70
CA LEU A 158 16.45 -1.97 -4.65
C LEU A 158 16.00 -2.99 -3.61
N THR A 159 15.12 -2.55 -2.71
CA THR A 159 14.43 -3.43 -1.78
C THR A 159 13.02 -3.69 -2.28
N VAL A 160 12.58 -4.96 -2.29
CA VAL A 160 11.19 -5.32 -2.49
C VAL A 160 10.58 -5.81 -1.18
N TRP A 161 9.37 -5.37 -0.88
CA TRP A 161 8.56 -5.80 0.26
C TRP A 161 7.16 -6.21 -0.20
N HIS A 162 6.65 -7.27 0.40
CA HIS A 162 5.26 -7.68 0.26
C HIS A 162 4.78 -8.30 1.58
N GLU A 163 3.48 -8.16 1.91
CA GLU A 163 2.95 -8.61 3.20
C GLU A 163 3.04 -10.12 3.45
N ARG A 164 3.19 -10.93 2.40
CA ARG A 164 3.18 -12.41 2.46
C ARG A 164 4.47 -13.06 2.00
N TYR A 165 5.32 -12.35 1.30
CA TYR A 165 6.56 -12.88 0.75
C TYR A 165 7.78 -12.30 1.47
N GLU A 166 8.86 -13.06 1.48
CA GLU A 166 10.13 -12.56 2.02
C GLU A 166 10.66 -11.39 1.20
N GLY A 167 11.14 -10.37 1.90
CA GLY A 167 11.79 -9.22 1.28
C GLY A 167 13.09 -9.63 0.58
N GLN A 168 13.39 -8.96 -0.53
CA GLN A 168 14.61 -9.19 -1.30
C GLN A 168 15.32 -7.86 -1.57
N ILE A 169 16.64 -7.95 -1.78
CA ILE A 169 17.47 -6.81 -2.18
C ILE A 169 18.21 -7.19 -3.47
N GLN A 170 18.22 -6.29 -4.44
CA GLN A 170 18.93 -6.47 -5.70
C GLN A 170 19.68 -5.19 -6.08
N THR A 171 20.92 -5.33 -6.52
CA THR A 171 21.72 -4.21 -7.04
C THR A 171 21.39 -3.97 -8.52
N VAL A 172 21.13 -2.71 -8.88
CA VAL A 172 20.78 -2.28 -10.24
C VAL A 172 21.62 -1.08 -10.63
N THR A 173 22.10 -1.04 -11.86
CA THR A 173 22.83 0.10 -12.43
C THR A 173 21.95 0.83 -13.45
N VAL A 174 21.66 2.10 -13.16
CA VAL A 174 20.93 3.01 -14.04
C VAL A 174 21.93 3.73 -14.94
N THR A 175 21.69 3.67 -16.26
CA THR A 175 22.54 4.31 -17.29
C THR A 175 21.80 5.45 -17.98
N ALA A 176 22.55 6.33 -18.67
CA ALA A 176 21.96 7.47 -19.37
C ALA A 176 21.03 7.06 -20.52
N GLY A 177 19.91 7.74 -20.64
CA GLY A 177 19.07 7.75 -21.86
C GLY A 177 18.26 6.49 -22.12
N GLY A 178 18.03 5.65 -21.11
CA GLY A 178 17.25 4.41 -21.27
C GLY A 178 16.42 4.04 -20.07
N THR A 179 15.64 2.97 -20.22
CA THR A 179 14.96 2.29 -19.11
C THR A 179 15.81 1.12 -18.65
N THR A 180 16.03 1.02 -17.35
CA THR A 180 16.66 -0.15 -16.74
C THR A 180 15.57 -1.08 -16.24
N GLU A 181 15.51 -2.29 -16.78
CA GLU A 181 14.54 -3.31 -16.36
C GLU A 181 15.11 -4.15 -15.22
N VAL A 182 14.27 -4.46 -14.25
CA VAL A 182 14.59 -5.34 -13.12
C VAL A 182 13.39 -6.20 -12.76
N ASN A 183 13.63 -7.47 -12.46
CA ASN A 183 12.61 -8.42 -12.06
C ASN A 183 12.96 -9.02 -10.70
N PHE A 184 11.95 -9.15 -9.83
CA PHE A 184 12.05 -9.87 -8.57
C PHE A 184 11.24 -11.17 -8.64
N THR A 185 11.73 -12.22 -8.00
CA THR A 185 10.98 -13.47 -7.83
C THR A 185 10.63 -13.61 -6.36
N LEU A 186 9.39 -13.28 -6.02
CA LEU A 186 8.89 -13.38 -4.63
C LEU A 186 8.70 -14.85 -4.22
N ARG A 187 9.04 -15.22 -2.99
CA ARG A 187 9.00 -16.60 -2.47
C ARG A 187 8.40 -16.64 -1.07
#